data_b865cbf921785bc30db1dd47eba01e55
#
_entry.id   b865cbf921785bc30db1dd47eba01e55
#
_cell.length_a   1.000
_cell.length_b   1.000
_cell.length_c   1.000
_cell.angle_alpha   90.00
_cell.angle_beta   90.00
_cell.angle_gamma   90.00
#
_symmetry.space_group_name_H-M   'P 1'
#
loop_
_entity.id
_entity.type
_entity.pdbx_description
1 polymer ?
#
loop_
_entity_poly.entity_id
_entity_poly.type
_entity_poly.pdbx_seq_one_letter_code
_entity_poly.pdbx_strand_id
1 'polypeptide(L)'
;MTSQFLGVATDDNFEDEVLKSDKPVLIDFWAPWCGPCKAIGPIIEELAVELKDSVKVMKLNVDENQKTAINYSVRSIPTLILFKEGKVLDTLIGLAPKTRLEEFVKKSL
;
A
#
# COMPACT_ATOMS: atom_id res chain seq x y z
N MET A 1 6.17 2.10 -16.00
CA MET A 1 5.23 1.03 -16.36
C MET A 1 4.76 0.31 -15.12
N THR A 2 3.46 0.11 -14.99
CA THR A 2 2.89 -0.52 -13.79
C THR A 2 3.05 -2.04 -13.88
N SER A 3 3.54 -2.65 -12.80
CA SER A 3 3.68 -4.09 -12.71
C SER A 3 2.30 -4.76 -12.69
N GLN A 4 2.17 -5.91 -13.36
CA GLN A 4 0.94 -6.70 -13.30
C GLN A 4 0.64 -7.22 -11.88
N PHE A 5 1.64 -7.20 -10.99
CA PHE A 5 1.47 -7.65 -9.60
C PHE A 5 1.14 -6.50 -8.63
N LEU A 6 1.13 -5.27 -9.12
CA LEU A 6 0.76 -4.11 -8.34
C LEU A 6 -0.72 -3.82 -8.61
N GLY A 7 -1.54 -4.06 -7.61
CA GLY A 7 -2.98 -3.83 -7.74
C GLY A 7 -3.38 -2.39 -7.49
N VAL A 8 -4.62 -2.09 -7.80
CA VAL A 8 -5.20 -0.77 -7.54
C VAL A 8 -6.36 -0.92 -6.56
N ALA A 9 -6.24 -0.29 -5.39
CA ALA A 9 -7.29 -0.25 -4.40
C ALA A 9 -8.12 1.02 -4.58
N THR A 10 -9.42 0.91 -4.39
CA THR A 10 -10.37 2.02 -4.50
C THR A 10 -11.33 1.96 -3.32
N ASP A 11 -12.09 3.03 -3.13
CA ASP A 11 -13.15 3.05 -2.11
C ASP A 11 -14.13 1.89 -2.34
N ASP A 12 -14.42 1.59 -3.62
CA ASP A 12 -15.39 0.56 -3.97
C ASP A 12 -14.90 -0.87 -3.76
N ASN A 13 -13.60 -1.14 -4.01
CA ASN A 13 -13.08 -2.49 -3.91
C ASN A 13 -12.32 -2.79 -2.62
N PHE A 14 -12.17 -1.81 -1.75
CA PHE A 14 -11.32 -1.94 -0.56
C PHE A 14 -11.73 -3.09 0.35
N GLU A 15 -13.02 -3.22 0.61
CA GLU A 15 -13.50 -4.31 1.47
C GLU A 15 -13.15 -5.68 0.89
N ASP A 16 -13.46 -5.90 -0.38
CA ASP A 16 -13.23 -7.21 -1.01
C ASP A 16 -11.76 -7.50 -1.24
N GLU A 17 -11.00 -6.52 -1.71
CA GLU A 17 -9.60 -6.72 -2.09
C GLU A 17 -8.64 -6.66 -0.93
N VAL A 18 -8.96 -5.90 0.10
CA VAL A 18 -8.04 -5.66 1.23
C VAL A 18 -8.54 -6.32 2.49
N LEU A 19 -9.74 -5.98 2.95
CA LEU A 19 -10.22 -6.46 4.24
C LEU A 19 -10.57 -7.95 4.24
N LYS A 20 -11.00 -8.48 3.10
CA LYS A 20 -11.32 -9.90 2.96
C LYS A 20 -10.19 -10.73 2.36
N SER A 21 -9.03 -10.13 2.14
CA SER A 21 -7.89 -10.82 1.57
C SER A 21 -7.39 -11.93 2.51
N ASP A 22 -7.07 -13.09 1.94
CA ASP A 22 -6.46 -14.19 2.68
C ASP A 22 -4.95 -14.05 2.82
N LYS A 23 -4.36 -13.07 2.13
CA LYS A 23 -2.95 -12.71 2.25
C LYS A 23 -2.81 -11.35 2.93
N PRO A 24 -1.67 -11.08 3.58
CA PRO A 24 -1.38 -9.71 4.02
C PRO A 24 -1.43 -8.76 2.82
N VAL A 25 -1.85 -7.52 3.06
CA VAL A 25 -1.95 -6.50 2.01
C VAL A 25 -1.17 -5.27 2.42
N LEU A 26 -0.29 -4.82 1.53
CA LEU A 26 0.43 -3.56 1.69
C LEU A 26 -0.23 -2.53 0.81
N ILE A 27 -0.72 -1.43 1.39
CA ILE A 27 -1.36 -0.34 0.65
C ILE A 27 -0.46 0.88 0.66
N ASP A 28 -0.15 1.40 -0.54
CA ASP A 28 0.56 2.66 -0.74
C ASP A 28 -0.48 3.75 -1.03
N PHE A 29 -0.73 4.62 -0.06
CA PHE A 29 -1.60 5.79 -0.24
C PHE A 29 -0.79 6.90 -0.88
N TRP A 30 -1.19 7.35 -2.06
CA TRP A 30 -0.40 8.28 -2.88
C TRP A 30 -1.29 9.27 -3.63
N ALA A 31 -0.67 10.26 -4.27
CA ALA A 31 -1.35 11.17 -5.20
C ALA A 31 -0.40 11.55 -6.34
N PRO A 32 -0.94 11.87 -7.54
CA PRO A 32 -0.12 12.19 -8.71
C PRO A 32 0.80 13.40 -8.53
N TRP A 33 0.40 14.36 -7.70
CA TRP A 33 1.15 15.60 -7.46
C TRP A 33 2.23 15.46 -6.39
N CYS A 34 2.32 14.32 -5.74
CA CYS A 34 3.20 14.10 -4.59
C CYS A 34 4.59 13.64 -5.04
N GLY A 35 5.61 14.48 -4.81
CA GLY A 35 6.99 14.15 -5.18
C GLY A 35 7.54 12.91 -4.48
N PRO A 36 7.48 12.83 -3.13
CA PRO A 36 7.95 11.63 -2.43
C PRO A 36 7.22 10.36 -2.84
N CYS A 37 5.93 10.47 -3.22
CA CYS A 37 5.17 9.32 -3.73
C CYS A 37 5.79 8.79 -5.02
N LYS A 38 6.23 9.68 -5.90
CA LYS A 38 6.88 9.31 -7.15
C LYS A 38 8.22 8.65 -6.90
N ALA A 39 8.93 9.08 -5.86
CA ALA A 39 10.23 8.49 -5.51
C ALA A 39 10.08 7.07 -4.96
N ILE A 40 9.03 6.80 -4.17
CA ILE A 40 8.81 5.48 -3.60
C ILE A 40 8.13 4.52 -4.59
N GLY A 41 7.48 5.04 -5.61
CA GLY A 41 6.74 4.23 -6.59
C GLY A 41 7.50 3.05 -7.17
N PRO A 42 8.71 3.26 -7.73
CA PRO A 42 9.50 2.16 -8.27
C PRO A 42 9.82 1.09 -7.24
N ILE A 43 10.04 1.49 -5.99
CA ILE A 43 10.32 0.54 -4.90
C ILE A 43 9.08 -0.31 -4.62
N ILE A 44 7.92 0.31 -4.61
CA ILE A 44 6.64 -0.39 -4.42
C ILE A 44 6.41 -1.40 -5.54
N GLU A 45 6.71 -1.02 -6.79
CA GLU A 45 6.58 -1.93 -7.93
C GLU A 45 7.52 -3.14 -7.79
N GLU A 46 8.76 -2.91 -7.35
CA GLU A 46 9.71 -4.00 -7.10
C GLU A 46 9.19 -4.95 -6.03
N LEU A 47 8.66 -4.41 -4.93
CA LEU A 47 8.11 -5.24 -3.86
C LEU A 47 6.91 -6.05 -4.34
N ALA A 48 6.07 -5.48 -5.20
CA ALA A 48 4.92 -6.18 -5.75
C ALA A 48 5.35 -7.44 -6.50
N VAL A 49 6.43 -7.36 -7.27
CA VAL A 49 6.97 -8.51 -8.01
C VAL A 49 7.62 -9.50 -7.06
N GLU A 50 8.46 -9.03 -6.15
CA GLU A 50 9.22 -9.89 -5.24
C GLU A 50 8.33 -10.64 -4.26
N LEU A 51 7.23 -10.02 -3.83
CA LEU A 51 6.35 -10.56 -2.80
C LEU A 51 5.05 -11.13 -3.34
N LYS A 52 4.92 -11.27 -4.65
CA LYS A 52 3.66 -11.64 -5.32
C LYS A 52 2.96 -12.87 -4.74
N ASP A 53 3.72 -13.81 -4.23
CA ASP A 53 3.15 -15.06 -3.67
C ASP A 53 2.80 -14.96 -2.19
N SER A 54 3.34 -13.97 -1.49
CA SER A 54 3.23 -13.85 -0.02
C SER A 54 2.39 -12.67 0.43
N VAL A 55 2.48 -11.55 -0.27
CA VAL A 55 1.83 -10.30 0.10
C VAL A 55 1.21 -9.66 -1.13
N LYS A 56 -0.01 -9.19 -0.97
CA LYS A 56 -0.71 -8.45 -2.01
C LYS A 56 -0.31 -6.99 -1.89
N VAL A 57 0.33 -6.43 -2.91
CA VAL A 57 0.78 -5.04 -2.91
C VAL A 57 -0.16 -4.22 -3.79
N MET A 58 -0.73 -3.17 -3.24
CA MET A 58 -1.69 -2.33 -3.95
C MET A 58 -1.40 -0.85 -3.67
N LYS A 59 -1.86 0.00 -4.59
CA LYS A 59 -1.77 1.45 -4.39
C LYS A 59 -3.16 2.06 -4.43
N LEU A 60 -3.37 3.13 -3.67
CA LEU A 60 -4.63 3.82 -3.59
C LEU A 60 -4.40 5.32 -3.78
N ASN A 61 -5.01 5.88 -4.83
CA ASN A 61 -4.93 7.32 -5.12
C ASN A 61 -5.90 8.06 -4.20
N VAL A 62 -5.37 8.87 -3.28
CA VAL A 62 -6.21 9.55 -2.28
C VAL A 62 -7.09 10.64 -2.87
N ASP A 63 -6.71 11.20 -4.03
CA ASP A 63 -7.54 12.22 -4.68
C ASP A 63 -8.87 11.63 -5.18
N GLU A 64 -8.85 10.38 -5.61
CA GLU A 64 -10.02 9.70 -6.16
C GLU A 64 -10.72 8.81 -5.14
N ASN A 65 -10.10 8.56 -3.98
CA ASN A 65 -10.59 7.60 -2.99
C ASN A 65 -10.46 8.16 -1.59
N GLN A 66 -11.13 9.28 -1.35
CA GLN A 66 -11.03 10.03 -0.11
C GLN A 66 -11.64 9.31 1.08
N LYS A 67 -12.67 8.51 0.86
CA LYS A 67 -13.37 7.80 1.93
C LYS A 67 -12.42 6.87 2.67
N THR A 68 -11.67 6.05 1.96
CA THR A 68 -10.72 5.11 2.56
C THR A 68 -9.60 5.86 3.29
N ALA A 69 -9.06 6.92 2.66
CA ALA A 69 -8.01 7.72 3.27
C ALA A 69 -8.47 8.31 4.61
N ILE A 70 -9.69 8.84 4.65
CA ILE A 70 -10.27 9.40 5.87
C ILE A 70 -10.48 8.31 6.91
N ASN A 71 -11.02 7.16 6.52
CA ASN A 71 -11.29 6.05 7.43
C ASN A 71 -10.05 5.57 8.17
N TYR A 72 -8.89 5.64 7.53
CA TYR A 72 -7.63 5.19 8.13
C TYR A 72 -6.74 6.34 8.57
N SER A 73 -7.31 7.55 8.65
CA SER A 73 -6.61 8.73 9.15
C SER A 73 -5.33 9.06 8.39
N VAL A 74 -5.34 8.84 7.08
CA VAL A 74 -4.21 9.17 6.22
C VAL A 74 -4.22 10.69 6.00
N ARG A 75 -3.26 11.39 6.58
CA ARG A 75 -3.16 12.86 6.54
C ARG A 75 -1.96 13.37 5.76
N SER A 76 -0.99 12.51 5.56
CA SER A 76 0.19 12.84 4.75
C SER A 76 0.50 11.68 3.84
N ILE A 77 1.15 11.94 2.72
CA ILE A 77 1.50 10.93 1.73
C ILE A 77 2.95 11.05 1.31
N PRO A 78 3.60 9.93 0.98
CA PRO A 78 3.04 8.58 1.00
C PRO A 78 2.82 8.07 2.43
N THR A 79 1.79 7.27 2.59
CA THR A 79 1.56 6.48 3.82
C THR A 79 1.39 5.05 3.39
N LEU A 80 2.13 4.15 4.03
CA LEU A 80 2.02 2.73 3.78
C LEU A 80 1.33 2.08 4.98
N ILE A 81 0.26 1.34 4.70
CA ILE A 81 -0.45 0.60 5.75
C ILE A 81 -0.39 -0.87 5.40
N LEU A 82 0.02 -1.67 6.37
CA LEU A 82 0.09 -3.12 6.26
C LEU A 82 -1.13 -3.72 6.94
N PHE A 83 -1.94 -4.45 6.16
CA PHE A 83 -3.14 -5.12 6.68
C PHE A 83 -2.88 -6.62 6.78
N LYS A 84 -3.47 -7.24 7.79
CA LYS A 84 -3.48 -8.68 7.92
C LYS A 84 -4.80 -9.11 8.54
N GLU A 85 -5.48 -10.05 7.88
CA GLU A 85 -6.76 -10.57 8.37
C GLU A 85 -7.79 -9.46 8.61
N GLY A 86 -7.81 -8.47 7.71
CA GLY A 86 -8.77 -7.37 7.76
C GLY A 86 -8.45 -6.27 8.76
N LYS A 87 -7.28 -6.32 9.39
CA LYS A 87 -6.88 -5.35 10.42
C LYS A 87 -5.57 -4.67 10.09
N VAL A 88 -5.41 -3.43 10.55
CA VAL A 88 -4.15 -2.71 10.43
C VAL A 88 -3.12 -3.37 11.34
N LEU A 89 -2.04 -3.86 10.74
CA LEU A 89 -0.92 -4.42 11.49
C LEU A 89 0.10 -3.34 11.86
N ASP A 90 0.42 -2.47 10.91
CA ASP A 90 1.36 -1.37 11.14
C ASP A 90 1.22 -0.30 10.06
N THR A 91 1.74 0.89 10.34
CA THR A 91 1.70 2.05 9.45
C THR A 91 3.08 2.68 9.37
N LEU A 92 3.49 3.07 8.16
CA LEU A 92 4.76 3.77 7.93
C LEU A 92 4.48 5.02 7.10
N ILE A 93 4.85 6.18 7.64
CA ILE A 93 4.59 7.47 7.01
C ILE A 93 5.86 8.02 6.38
N GLY A 94 5.77 8.45 5.14
CA GLY A 94 6.86 9.12 4.44
C GLY A 94 7.71 8.21 3.59
N LEU A 95 8.69 8.81 2.92
CA LEU A 95 9.62 8.10 2.06
C LEU A 95 10.61 7.28 2.88
N ALA A 96 10.84 6.04 2.46
CA ALA A 96 11.79 5.15 3.13
C ALA A 96 12.53 4.33 2.08
N PRO A 97 13.76 3.88 2.39
CA PRO A 97 14.51 3.02 1.47
C PRO A 97 13.91 1.62 1.42
N LYS A 98 14.23 0.89 0.35
CA LYS A 98 13.68 -0.44 0.13
C LYS A 98 13.92 -1.40 1.30
N THR A 99 15.10 -1.36 1.90
CA THR A 99 15.43 -2.23 3.04
C THR A 99 14.47 -2.01 4.21
N ARG A 100 14.10 -0.75 4.46
CA ARG A 100 13.15 -0.41 5.53
C ARG A 100 11.76 -0.95 5.21
N LEU A 101 11.35 -0.87 3.93
CA LEU A 101 10.06 -1.38 3.50
C LEU A 101 10.00 -2.90 3.58
N GLU A 102 11.10 -3.58 3.24
CA GLU A 102 11.19 -5.03 3.37
C GLU A 102 11.01 -5.47 4.82
N GLU A 103 11.67 -4.77 5.76
CA GLU A 103 11.52 -5.06 7.18
C GLU A 103 10.08 -4.81 7.65
N PHE A 104 9.47 -3.73 7.16
CA PHE A 104 8.11 -3.37 7.50
C PHE A 104 7.13 -4.49 7.11
N VAL A 105 7.26 -4.97 5.88
CA VAL A 105 6.37 -6.01 5.36
C VAL A 105 6.58 -7.36 6.07
N LYS A 106 7.79 -7.65 6.50
CA LYS A 106 8.10 -8.91 7.20
C LYS A 106 7.26 -9.11 8.45
N LYS A 107 6.75 -8.05 9.04
CA LYS A 107 5.88 -8.14 10.23
C LYS A 107 4.63 -8.97 9.95
N SER A 108 4.22 -9.08 8.71
CA SER A 108 3.03 -9.82 8.30
C SER A 108 3.30 -11.27 7.90
N LEU A 109 4.56 -11.64 7.80
CA LEU A 109 4.95 -12.98 7.33
C LEU A 109 5.23 -13.95 8.45
#